data_1918e30c4deeeaceb6beb77d75dd78ee
#
_entry.id   1918e30c4deeeaceb6beb77d75dd78ee
#
_cell.length_a   1.000
_cell.length_b   1.000
_cell.length_c   1.000
_cell.angle_alpha   90.00
_cell.angle_beta   90.00
_cell.angle_gamma   90.00
#
_symmetry.space_group_name_H-M   'P 1'
#
loop_
_entity.id
_entity.type
_entity.pdbx_description
1 polymer ?
#
loop_
_entity_poly.entity_id
_entity_poly.type
_entity_poly.pdbx_seq_one_letter_code
_entity_poly.pdbx_strand_id
1 'polypeptide(L)'
;MSNETAVAVCIVTHDSAPDLPGCLESIAAQRHRPLEIVVTDCASRDGSLETARTHAPAGIPFQAVGLAENLGFAGGMNAAFAHTRAPFILTLNADARPGPDYVARLMARAAAHPDLRVGAVTGRLVRPAADGRPRLIDACGMRLARTWRHLDRGSGEVDRGQWGRPERVFGATGAASLFRRKALDDVAIDGEIFDSRFHSFREDAELCFRLRERGWEVLYEPDAVAEHRRFSLPERRSAMPATVNRQSLKNRYLLRIYHQTPGNLLRTFVPALARDLGALGWVLLRERSSLGAYAWLWRHRAELLQRRRTIQQRRTVPAREIDRWFSVEGQPL
;
A
#
# COMPACT_ATOMS: atom_id res chain seq x y z
N MET A 1 -4.19 -18.23 24.67
CA MET A 1 -4.61 -17.90 23.29
C MET A 1 -3.39 -18.12 22.41
N SER A 2 -3.51 -18.88 21.32
CA SER A 2 -2.37 -19.23 20.47
C SER A 2 -1.79 -17.95 19.84
N ASN A 3 -0.47 -17.87 19.78
CA ASN A 3 0.26 -16.74 19.17
C ASN A 3 0.00 -16.61 17.65
N GLU A 4 -0.72 -17.57 17.07
CA GLU A 4 -0.99 -17.70 15.63
C GLU A 4 -1.94 -16.65 15.05
N THR A 5 -2.71 -15.95 15.90
CA THR A 5 -3.63 -14.88 15.50
C THR A 5 -3.14 -13.49 15.91
N ALA A 6 -1.92 -13.37 16.42
CA ALA A 6 -1.34 -12.08 16.80
C ALA A 6 -1.17 -11.16 15.58
N VAL A 7 -1.51 -9.89 15.76
CA VAL A 7 -1.40 -8.86 14.72
C VAL A 7 -0.50 -7.73 15.21
N ALA A 8 0.55 -7.42 14.45
CA ALA A 8 1.32 -6.20 14.63
C ALA A 8 0.72 -5.07 13.78
N VAL A 9 0.35 -3.99 14.40
CA VAL A 9 -0.05 -2.76 13.72
C VAL A 9 1.22 -1.93 13.49
N CYS A 10 1.65 -1.84 12.23
CA CYS A 10 2.83 -1.10 11.83
C CYS A 10 2.43 0.25 11.22
N ILE A 11 2.89 1.35 11.82
CA ILE A 11 2.59 2.72 11.42
C ILE A 11 3.89 3.41 11.03
N VAL A 12 3.92 4.06 9.87
CA VAL A 12 4.98 4.98 9.49
C VAL A 12 4.47 6.41 9.60
N THR A 13 5.25 7.26 10.24
CA THR A 13 4.92 8.68 10.39
C THR A 13 6.05 9.56 9.89
N HIS A 14 5.69 10.69 9.29
CA HIS A 14 6.57 11.81 8.95
C HIS A 14 5.74 13.08 8.95
N ASP A 15 6.01 13.95 9.91
CA ASP A 15 5.27 15.19 10.17
C ASP A 15 3.75 14.96 10.26
N SER A 16 3.35 14.03 11.14
CA SER A 16 1.95 13.57 11.31
C SER A 16 1.45 13.69 12.76
N ALA A 17 2.08 14.52 13.59
CA ALA A 17 1.70 14.69 15.01
C ALA A 17 0.20 14.93 15.21
N PRO A 18 -0.51 15.74 14.40
CA PRO A 18 -1.94 15.98 14.59
C PRO A 18 -2.84 14.76 14.36
N ASP A 19 -2.36 13.76 13.63
CA ASP A 19 -3.16 12.59 13.23
C ASP A 19 -3.00 11.40 14.18
N LEU A 20 -1.82 11.26 14.79
CA LEU A 20 -1.43 10.12 15.61
C LEU A 20 -2.37 9.85 16.79
N PRO A 21 -2.86 10.84 17.57
CA PRO A 21 -3.75 10.56 18.69
C PRO A 21 -4.99 9.77 18.27
N GLY A 22 -5.73 10.26 17.28
CA GLY A 22 -6.94 9.58 16.81
C GLY A 22 -6.68 8.24 16.10
N CYS A 23 -5.52 8.08 15.46
CA CYS A 23 -5.09 6.79 14.91
C CYS A 23 -4.87 5.77 16.05
N LEU A 24 -4.08 6.12 17.08
CA LEU A 24 -3.77 5.24 18.20
C LEU A 24 -5.00 4.92 19.05
N GLU A 25 -5.91 5.87 19.28
CA GLU A 25 -7.21 5.63 19.92
C GLU A 25 -8.05 4.60 19.16
N SER A 26 -8.09 4.68 17.84
CA SER A 26 -8.82 3.72 17.02
C SER A 26 -8.25 2.31 17.07
N ILE A 27 -6.92 2.18 17.29
CA ILE A 27 -6.28 0.88 17.52
C ILE A 27 -6.57 0.37 18.93
N ALA A 28 -6.55 1.24 19.94
CA ALA A 28 -6.94 0.88 21.31
C ALA A 28 -8.35 0.28 21.38
N ALA A 29 -9.26 0.84 20.58
CA ALA A 29 -10.65 0.42 20.49
C ALA A 29 -10.89 -0.90 19.71
N GLN A 30 -9.87 -1.48 19.07
CA GLN A 30 -10.03 -2.74 18.35
C GLN A 30 -10.45 -3.87 19.28
N ARG A 31 -11.39 -4.70 18.85
CA ARG A 31 -11.87 -5.87 19.61
C ARG A 31 -10.99 -7.11 19.43
N HIS A 32 -10.20 -7.17 18.36
CA HIS A 32 -9.27 -8.26 18.12
C HIS A 32 -8.09 -8.22 19.10
N ARG A 33 -7.72 -9.38 19.64
CA ARG A 33 -6.52 -9.57 20.48
C ARG A 33 -5.90 -10.95 20.15
N PRO A 34 -4.57 -11.14 20.28
CA PRO A 34 -3.60 -10.14 20.75
C PRO A 34 -3.19 -9.14 19.65
N LEU A 35 -2.91 -7.90 20.07
CA LEU A 35 -2.32 -6.84 19.24
C LEU A 35 -1.00 -6.35 19.82
N GLU A 36 -0.11 -5.89 18.96
CA GLU A 36 1.06 -5.06 19.29
C GLU A 36 1.15 -3.88 18.32
N ILE A 37 1.83 -2.81 18.69
CA ILE A 37 1.94 -1.60 17.88
C ILE A 37 3.42 -1.25 17.70
N VAL A 38 3.82 -1.01 16.45
CA VAL A 38 5.13 -0.47 16.11
C VAL A 38 4.94 0.80 15.29
N VAL A 39 5.35 1.93 15.84
CA VAL A 39 5.39 3.23 15.14
C VAL A 39 6.82 3.50 14.72
N THR A 40 7.06 3.74 13.44
CA THR A 40 8.35 4.16 12.91
C THR A 40 8.27 5.60 12.44
N ASP A 41 9.00 6.48 13.10
CA ASP A 41 9.09 7.89 12.76
C ASP A 41 10.24 8.16 11.79
N CYS A 42 9.92 8.63 10.60
CA CYS A 42 10.89 8.94 9.55
C CYS A 42 11.45 10.37 9.68
N ALA A 43 12.15 10.66 10.78
CA ALA A 43 12.81 11.93 11.07
C ALA A 43 11.85 13.14 11.00
N SER A 44 10.70 13.05 11.67
CA SER A 44 9.74 14.15 11.82
C SER A 44 10.32 15.34 12.58
N ARG A 45 9.80 16.52 12.29
CA ARG A 45 10.18 17.78 12.94
C ARG A 45 9.06 18.44 13.73
N ASP A 46 7.87 17.88 13.66
CA ASP A 46 6.63 18.39 14.26
C ASP A 46 6.30 17.76 15.63
N GLY A 47 7.19 16.93 16.19
CA GLY A 47 6.95 16.21 17.43
C GLY A 47 6.20 14.88 17.30
N SER A 48 6.04 14.34 16.08
CA SER A 48 5.33 13.08 15.83
C SER A 48 5.83 11.92 16.70
N LEU A 49 7.15 11.74 16.85
CA LEU A 49 7.70 10.66 17.67
C LEU A 49 7.30 10.77 19.15
N GLU A 50 7.31 11.97 19.70
CA GLU A 50 6.90 12.21 21.09
C GLU A 50 5.39 12.07 21.25
N THR A 51 4.62 12.57 20.29
CA THR A 51 3.16 12.37 20.25
C THR A 51 2.81 10.89 20.23
N ALA A 52 3.51 10.07 19.45
CA ALA A 52 3.30 8.62 19.43
C ALA A 52 3.56 7.98 20.80
N ARG A 53 4.61 8.40 21.51
CA ARG A 53 4.95 7.88 22.85
C ARG A 53 3.94 8.28 23.91
N THR A 54 3.51 9.54 23.90
CA THR A 54 2.56 10.08 24.91
C THR A 54 1.15 9.54 24.73
N HIS A 55 0.77 9.12 23.52
CA HIS A 55 -0.54 8.52 23.22
C HIS A 55 -0.48 6.98 23.08
N ALA A 56 0.59 6.35 23.55
CA ALA A 56 0.70 4.89 23.54
C ALA A 56 -0.48 4.24 24.28
N PRO A 57 -1.25 3.35 23.67
CA PRO A 57 -2.42 2.73 24.29
C PRO A 57 -2.02 1.85 25.48
N ALA A 58 -2.67 2.05 26.62
CA ALA A 58 -2.46 1.21 27.79
C ALA A 58 -2.84 -0.26 27.52
N GLY A 59 -2.02 -1.20 28.01
CA GLY A 59 -2.32 -2.64 27.90
C GLY A 59 -2.07 -3.26 26.52
N ILE A 60 -1.53 -2.52 25.55
CA ILE A 60 -1.09 -3.04 24.26
C ILE A 60 0.43 -2.85 24.16
N PRO A 61 1.23 -3.90 23.86
CA PRO A 61 2.65 -3.75 23.59
C PRO A 61 2.91 -2.68 22.54
N PHE A 62 3.76 -1.70 22.86
CA PHE A 62 3.99 -0.52 22.03
C PHE A 62 5.48 -0.22 21.88
N GLN A 63 5.91 0.06 20.66
CA GLN A 63 7.25 0.53 20.35
C GLN A 63 7.18 1.77 19.45
N ALA A 64 7.95 2.82 19.76
CA ALA A 64 8.14 3.99 18.88
C ALA A 64 9.62 4.13 18.55
N VAL A 65 9.95 3.95 17.28
CA VAL A 65 11.30 3.92 16.72
C VAL A 65 11.54 5.17 15.89
N GLY A 66 12.47 6.02 16.28
CA GLY A 66 12.89 7.19 15.49
C GLY A 66 14.02 6.82 14.53
N LEU A 67 13.87 7.13 13.26
CA LEU A 67 14.92 6.99 12.25
C LEU A 67 15.71 8.28 12.11
N ALA A 68 17.01 8.16 11.75
CA ALA A 68 17.89 9.33 11.57
C ALA A 68 17.54 10.16 10.32
N GLU A 69 16.87 9.55 9.34
CA GLU A 69 16.51 10.18 8.07
C GLU A 69 15.13 9.72 7.58
N ASN A 70 14.53 10.49 6.68
CA ASN A 70 13.27 10.11 6.04
C ASN A 70 13.48 9.05 4.96
N LEU A 71 13.24 7.79 5.32
CA LEU A 71 13.30 6.64 4.41
C LEU A 71 12.01 6.45 3.60
N GLY A 72 11.03 7.34 3.75
CA GLY A 72 9.71 7.21 3.15
C GLY A 72 8.90 6.05 3.72
N PHE A 73 7.75 5.79 3.13
CA PHE A 73 6.85 4.72 3.57
C PHE A 73 7.51 3.33 3.46
N ALA A 74 8.19 3.05 2.33
CA ALA A 74 8.81 1.75 2.09
C ALA A 74 9.89 1.40 3.12
N GLY A 75 10.85 2.31 3.34
CA GLY A 75 11.92 2.10 4.32
C GLY A 75 11.42 2.13 5.75
N GLY A 76 10.47 3.01 6.08
CA GLY A 76 9.82 3.07 7.38
C GLY A 76 9.07 1.78 7.73
N MET A 77 8.32 1.22 6.79
CA MET A 77 7.64 -0.07 7.00
C MET A 77 8.63 -1.24 7.13
N ASN A 78 9.69 -1.28 6.34
CA ASN A 78 10.74 -2.30 6.51
C ASN A 78 11.37 -2.22 7.90
N ALA A 79 11.61 -1.01 8.41
CA ALA A 79 12.10 -0.82 9.77
C ALA A 79 11.07 -1.30 10.81
N ALA A 80 9.78 -0.95 10.65
CA ALA A 80 8.73 -1.44 11.55
C ALA A 80 8.65 -2.97 11.58
N PHE A 81 8.74 -3.63 10.43
CA PHE A 81 8.69 -5.09 10.32
C PHE A 81 9.84 -5.80 11.04
N ALA A 82 11.00 -5.16 11.16
CA ALA A 82 12.14 -5.68 11.89
C ALA A 82 11.88 -5.75 13.42
N HIS A 83 10.96 -4.94 13.93
CA HIS A 83 10.62 -4.85 15.35
C HIS A 83 9.46 -5.77 15.79
N THR A 84 8.94 -6.62 14.90
CA THR A 84 7.86 -7.55 15.22
C THR A 84 8.12 -8.94 14.67
N ARG A 85 7.50 -9.94 15.30
CA ARG A 85 7.44 -11.34 14.83
C ARG A 85 6.01 -11.85 14.69
N ALA A 86 5.02 -10.98 14.81
CA ALA A 86 3.62 -11.34 14.69
C ALA A 86 3.34 -12.04 13.34
N PRO A 87 2.50 -13.08 13.31
CA PRO A 87 2.16 -13.83 12.11
C PRO A 87 1.33 -13.02 11.11
N PHE A 88 0.70 -11.94 11.57
CA PHE A 88 -0.01 -10.98 10.73
C PHE A 88 0.47 -9.56 11.00
N ILE A 89 0.48 -8.76 9.96
CA ILE A 89 0.87 -7.35 10.02
C ILE A 89 -0.24 -6.52 9.41
N LEU A 90 -0.75 -5.56 10.17
CA LEU A 90 -1.59 -4.49 9.66
C LEU A 90 -0.69 -3.29 9.35
N THR A 91 -0.53 -2.94 8.06
CA THR A 91 0.02 -1.63 7.71
C THR A 91 -1.06 -0.58 7.96
N LEU A 92 -0.71 0.54 8.58
CA LEU A 92 -1.67 1.59 8.89
C LEU A 92 -1.01 2.97 8.69
N ASN A 93 -1.68 3.85 7.95
CA ASN A 93 -1.27 5.25 7.88
C ASN A 93 -1.66 5.98 9.16
N ALA A 94 -0.86 6.97 9.56
CA ALA A 94 -1.14 7.80 10.74
C ALA A 94 -2.46 8.58 10.65
N ASP A 95 -2.95 8.86 9.42
CA ASP A 95 -4.21 9.56 9.15
C ASP A 95 -5.41 8.61 8.90
N ALA A 96 -5.24 7.31 9.20
CA ALA A 96 -6.29 6.30 9.11
C ALA A 96 -6.86 5.96 10.50
N ARG A 97 -8.17 5.71 10.55
CA ARG A 97 -8.90 5.37 11.77
C ARG A 97 -9.78 4.14 11.53
N PRO A 98 -9.27 2.94 11.81
CA PRO A 98 -10.06 1.71 11.69
C PRO A 98 -11.19 1.65 12.72
N GLY A 99 -12.39 1.22 12.27
CA GLY A 99 -13.51 0.94 13.16
C GLY A 99 -13.20 -0.22 14.13
N PRO A 100 -13.94 -0.36 15.24
CA PRO A 100 -13.59 -1.31 16.34
C PRO A 100 -13.47 -2.77 15.93
N ASP A 101 -14.18 -3.21 14.90
CA ASP A 101 -14.17 -4.59 14.40
C ASP A 101 -13.22 -4.79 13.20
N TYR A 102 -12.49 -3.75 12.78
CA TYR A 102 -11.71 -3.76 11.53
C TYR A 102 -10.76 -4.94 11.46
N VAL A 103 -9.88 -5.08 12.46
CA VAL A 103 -8.88 -6.16 12.49
C VAL A 103 -9.56 -7.53 12.58
N ALA A 104 -10.60 -7.67 13.40
CA ALA A 104 -11.34 -8.93 13.56
C ALA A 104 -11.96 -9.39 12.23
N ARG A 105 -12.56 -8.46 11.46
CA ARG A 105 -13.15 -8.77 10.16
C ARG A 105 -12.10 -9.15 9.10
N LEU A 106 -10.98 -8.45 9.05
CA LEU A 106 -9.86 -8.81 8.17
C LEU A 106 -9.30 -10.20 8.50
N MET A 107 -9.12 -10.50 9.79
CA MET A 107 -8.66 -11.82 10.26
C MET A 107 -9.67 -12.92 9.91
N ALA A 108 -10.96 -12.69 10.14
CA ALA A 108 -12.02 -13.64 9.78
C ALA A 108 -12.01 -13.91 8.26
N ARG A 109 -11.86 -12.88 7.43
CA ARG A 109 -11.75 -13.03 5.97
C ARG A 109 -10.52 -13.83 5.57
N ALA A 110 -9.37 -13.60 6.21
CA ALA A 110 -8.15 -14.36 5.94
C ALA A 110 -8.28 -15.85 6.28
N ALA A 111 -9.12 -16.20 7.26
CA ALA A 111 -9.37 -17.56 7.71
C ALA A 111 -10.50 -18.28 6.95
N ALA A 112 -11.42 -17.53 6.34
CA ALA A 112 -12.64 -18.08 5.70
C ALA A 112 -12.35 -18.92 4.45
N HIS A 113 -11.15 -18.84 3.87
CA HIS A 113 -10.79 -19.53 2.64
C HIS A 113 -9.47 -20.32 2.83
N PRO A 114 -9.48 -21.45 3.56
CA PRO A 114 -8.29 -22.24 3.84
C PRO A 114 -7.62 -22.80 2.57
N ASP A 115 -8.41 -23.04 1.51
CA ASP A 115 -7.92 -23.53 0.22
C ASP A 115 -7.20 -22.46 -0.61
N LEU A 116 -7.37 -21.18 -0.27
CA LEU A 116 -6.67 -20.09 -0.93
C LEU A 116 -5.39 -19.71 -0.18
N ARG A 117 -4.34 -19.44 -0.93
CA ARG A 117 -3.11 -18.85 -0.39
C ARG A 117 -3.31 -17.37 -0.12
N VAL A 118 -4.11 -17.00 0.91
CA VAL A 118 -4.39 -15.61 1.25
C VAL A 118 -3.14 -14.94 1.82
N GLY A 119 -2.58 -13.98 1.07
CA GLY A 119 -1.41 -13.20 1.45
C GLY A 119 -1.75 -11.85 2.07
N ALA A 120 -2.86 -11.24 1.64
CA ALA A 120 -3.33 -9.97 2.18
C ALA A 120 -4.86 -9.87 2.17
N VAL A 121 -5.40 -9.04 3.08
CA VAL A 121 -6.82 -8.65 3.10
C VAL A 121 -6.88 -7.13 3.29
N THR A 122 -7.67 -6.46 2.46
CA THR A 122 -7.92 -5.02 2.54
C THR A 122 -9.38 -4.74 2.85
N GLY A 123 -9.63 -3.69 3.63
CA GLY A 123 -10.98 -3.26 3.98
C GLY A 123 -11.52 -2.18 3.04
N ARG A 124 -12.71 -1.67 3.39
CA ARG A 124 -13.32 -0.49 2.77
C ARG A 124 -12.81 0.76 3.47
N LEU A 125 -12.02 1.55 2.77
CA LEU A 125 -11.58 2.85 3.23
C LEU A 125 -12.54 3.91 2.73
N VAL A 126 -12.94 4.80 3.64
CA VAL A 126 -13.85 5.91 3.35
C VAL A 126 -13.21 7.22 3.79
N ARG A 127 -13.53 8.31 3.09
CA ARG A 127 -13.10 9.63 3.52
C ARG A 127 -13.93 10.09 4.72
N PRO A 128 -13.34 10.83 5.67
CA PRO A 128 -14.11 11.42 6.76
C PRO A 128 -15.33 12.17 6.25
N ALA A 129 -16.45 12.02 6.92
CA ALA A 129 -17.67 12.74 6.55
C ALA A 129 -17.44 14.25 6.71
N ALA A 130 -17.83 15.03 5.71
CA ALA A 130 -17.90 16.48 5.81
C ALA A 130 -19.38 16.89 5.97
N ASP A 131 -19.63 17.92 6.78
CA ASP A 131 -20.98 18.38 7.11
C ASP A 131 -21.86 18.52 5.87
N GLY A 132 -23.00 17.81 5.87
CA GLY A 132 -23.99 17.84 4.79
C GLY A 132 -23.55 17.21 3.45
N ARG A 133 -22.37 16.59 3.38
CA ARG A 133 -21.89 15.91 2.15
C ARG A 133 -22.00 14.39 2.28
N PRO A 134 -22.31 13.69 1.19
CA PRO A 134 -22.31 12.25 1.21
C PRO A 134 -20.90 11.71 1.46
N ARG A 135 -20.81 10.58 2.18
CA ARG A 135 -19.55 9.89 2.41
C ARG A 135 -18.95 9.42 1.09
N LEU A 136 -17.69 9.67 0.89
CA LEU A 136 -16.95 9.22 -0.30
C LEU A 136 -16.10 7.99 0.03
N ILE A 137 -16.02 7.07 -0.92
CA ILE A 137 -15.07 5.96 -0.87
C ILE A 137 -13.67 6.51 -1.11
N ASP A 138 -12.72 6.02 -0.35
CA ASP A 138 -11.29 6.25 -0.60
C ASP A 138 -10.66 5.08 -1.33
N ALA A 139 -10.86 3.83 -0.85
CA ALA A 139 -10.36 2.62 -1.51
C ALA A 139 -11.16 1.38 -1.11
N CYS A 140 -11.45 0.51 -2.08
CA CYS A 140 -12.00 -0.85 -1.92
C CYS A 140 -11.05 -1.88 -2.55
N GLY A 141 -9.76 -1.82 -2.19
CA GLY A 141 -8.68 -2.54 -2.86
C GLY A 141 -8.19 -1.81 -4.11
N MET A 142 -7.25 -2.45 -4.83
CA MET A 142 -6.62 -1.88 -6.03
C MET A 142 -7.06 -2.59 -7.30
N ARG A 143 -7.09 -1.85 -8.40
CA ARG A 143 -7.20 -2.35 -9.78
C ARG A 143 -6.08 -1.83 -10.66
N LEU A 144 -5.79 -2.53 -11.76
CA LEU A 144 -4.83 -2.11 -12.77
C LEU A 144 -5.54 -1.56 -14.00
N ALA A 145 -5.05 -0.44 -14.52
CA ALA A 145 -5.47 0.10 -15.81
C ALA A 145 -4.45 -0.26 -16.89
N ARG A 146 -4.92 -0.42 -18.14
CA ARG A 146 -4.05 -0.68 -19.31
C ARG A 146 -2.99 0.40 -19.56
N THR A 147 -3.13 1.55 -18.92
CA THR A 147 -2.14 2.62 -18.89
C THR A 147 -1.04 2.44 -17.84
N TRP A 148 -0.94 1.26 -17.20
CA TRP A 148 -0.03 0.98 -16.09
C TRP A 148 -0.25 1.90 -14.89
N ARG A 149 -1.51 2.32 -14.66
CA ARG A 149 -1.92 2.89 -13.37
C ARG A 149 -2.46 1.79 -12.48
N HIS A 150 -1.95 1.72 -11.25
CA HIS A 150 -2.74 1.17 -10.16
C HIS A 150 -3.71 2.27 -9.71
N LEU A 151 -4.90 1.91 -9.42
CA LEU A 151 -5.97 2.82 -9.00
C LEU A 151 -6.69 2.20 -7.82
N ASP A 152 -7.03 3.01 -6.85
CA ASP A 152 -7.90 2.60 -5.76
C ASP A 152 -9.33 2.43 -6.30
N ARG A 153 -9.92 1.24 -6.09
CA ARG A 153 -11.28 0.93 -6.53
C ARG A 153 -12.27 1.80 -5.78
N GLY A 154 -13.22 2.37 -6.49
CA GLY A 154 -14.26 3.24 -5.94
C GLY A 154 -13.79 4.63 -5.48
N SER A 155 -12.49 4.97 -5.62
CA SER A 155 -11.97 6.24 -5.09
C SER A 155 -12.68 7.46 -5.67
N GLY A 156 -13.26 8.30 -4.77
CA GLY A 156 -14.01 9.49 -5.10
C GLY A 156 -15.49 9.26 -5.40
N GLU A 157 -15.95 8.02 -5.46
CA GLU A 157 -17.37 7.69 -5.60
C GLU A 157 -18.12 7.94 -4.29
N VAL A 158 -19.39 8.33 -4.40
CA VAL A 158 -20.29 8.36 -3.24
C VAL A 158 -20.55 6.93 -2.78
N ASP A 159 -20.36 6.67 -1.48
CA ASP A 159 -20.66 5.37 -0.89
C ASP A 159 -22.17 5.15 -0.82
N ARG A 160 -22.68 4.25 -1.65
CA ARG A 160 -24.07 3.81 -1.73
C ARG A 160 -24.19 2.31 -1.44
N GLY A 161 -23.15 1.68 -0.89
CA GLY A 161 -23.07 0.23 -0.69
C GLY A 161 -22.74 -0.58 -1.94
N GLN A 162 -22.37 0.05 -3.06
CA GLN A 162 -22.06 -0.62 -4.34
C GLN A 162 -20.87 -1.58 -4.23
N TRP A 163 -19.97 -1.37 -3.28
CA TRP A 163 -18.81 -2.23 -3.00
C TRP A 163 -19.07 -3.15 -1.78
N GLY A 164 -20.31 -3.58 -1.56
CA GLY A 164 -20.73 -4.36 -0.38
C GLY A 164 -20.49 -5.87 -0.49
N ARG A 165 -19.76 -6.38 -1.49
CA ARG A 165 -19.48 -7.82 -1.64
C ARG A 165 -18.01 -8.11 -1.46
N PRO A 166 -17.66 -9.22 -0.76
CA PRO A 166 -16.30 -9.71 -0.69
C PRO A 166 -15.83 -10.19 -2.07
N GLU A 167 -14.58 -9.89 -2.41
CA GLU A 167 -14.00 -10.22 -3.72
C GLU A 167 -12.51 -10.48 -3.63
N ARG A 168 -11.97 -11.20 -4.62
CA ARG A 168 -10.53 -11.18 -4.92
C ARG A 168 -10.21 -9.91 -5.70
N VAL A 169 -9.24 -9.13 -5.23
CA VAL A 169 -8.80 -7.87 -5.85
C VAL A 169 -7.34 -7.95 -6.26
N PHE A 170 -6.90 -7.11 -7.18
CA PHE A 170 -5.49 -7.12 -7.60
C PHE A 170 -4.56 -6.91 -6.42
N GLY A 171 -4.83 -5.92 -5.59
CA GLY A 171 -3.93 -5.52 -4.52
C GLY A 171 -4.63 -4.84 -3.35
N ALA A 172 -3.88 -4.69 -2.29
CA ALA A 172 -4.22 -4.07 -1.03
C ALA A 172 -3.44 -2.75 -0.87
N THR A 173 -4.12 -1.68 -0.46
CA THR A 173 -3.46 -0.38 -0.20
C THR A 173 -2.60 -0.44 1.06
N GLY A 174 -1.46 0.22 1.06
CA GLY A 174 -0.61 0.34 2.24
C GLY A 174 -1.25 1.14 3.39
N ALA A 175 -2.35 1.85 3.12
CA ALA A 175 -2.98 2.75 4.08
C ALA A 175 -3.64 2.03 5.27
N ALA A 176 -4.28 0.86 5.04
CA ALA A 176 -4.85 0.01 6.09
C ALA A 176 -5.13 -1.39 5.54
N SER A 177 -4.13 -2.27 5.55
CA SER A 177 -4.30 -3.64 5.04
C SER A 177 -3.56 -4.66 5.89
N LEU A 178 -4.18 -5.81 6.05
CA LEU A 178 -3.63 -6.95 6.78
C LEU A 178 -2.83 -7.83 5.83
N PHE A 179 -1.60 -8.13 6.19
CA PHE A 179 -0.71 -9.02 5.47
C PHE A 179 -0.34 -10.22 6.33
N ARG A 180 -0.28 -11.40 5.71
CA ARG A 180 0.29 -12.59 6.34
C ARG A 180 1.80 -12.51 6.28
N ARG A 181 2.50 -12.60 7.42
CA ARG A 181 3.97 -12.55 7.48
C ARG A 181 4.62 -13.54 6.53
N LYS A 182 4.15 -14.81 6.52
CA LYS A 182 4.66 -15.83 5.60
C LYS A 182 4.61 -15.41 4.13
N ALA A 183 3.59 -14.63 3.74
CA ALA A 183 3.48 -14.12 2.38
C ALA A 183 4.49 -12.98 2.13
N LEU A 184 4.67 -12.10 3.11
CA LEU A 184 5.67 -11.02 3.04
C LEU A 184 7.09 -11.58 2.95
N ASP A 185 7.42 -12.57 3.80
CA ASP A 185 8.73 -13.24 3.81
C ASP A 185 8.99 -13.98 2.48
N ASP A 186 7.95 -14.63 1.92
CA ASP A 186 8.05 -15.33 0.62
C ASP A 186 8.34 -14.38 -0.55
N VAL A 187 7.93 -13.12 -0.47
CA VAL A 187 8.14 -12.14 -1.55
C VAL A 187 9.27 -11.14 -1.26
N ALA A 188 9.86 -11.19 -0.08
CA ALA A 188 11.00 -10.34 0.25
C ALA A 188 12.19 -10.59 -0.70
N ILE A 189 12.89 -9.54 -1.11
CA ILE A 189 14.07 -9.63 -1.97
C ILE A 189 15.17 -8.78 -1.34
N ASP A 190 16.37 -9.33 -1.23
CA ASP A 190 17.54 -8.69 -0.63
C ASP A 190 17.29 -8.23 0.84
N GLY A 191 16.42 -8.94 1.57
CA GLY A 191 16.05 -8.62 2.95
C GLY A 191 14.95 -7.54 3.08
N GLU A 192 14.47 -6.99 1.97
CA GLU A 192 13.42 -5.97 1.96
C GLU A 192 12.05 -6.55 1.55
N ILE A 193 11.01 -6.22 2.31
CA ILE A 193 9.61 -6.52 1.97
C ILE A 193 9.09 -5.45 1.01
N PHE A 194 9.18 -4.17 1.36
CA PHE A 194 8.94 -3.07 0.43
C PHE A 194 10.26 -2.67 -0.24
N ASP A 195 10.27 -2.49 -1.55
CA ASP A 195 11.46 -2.01 -2.25
C ASP A 195 11.71 -0.53 -1.91
N SER A 196 12.77 -0.26 -1.15
CA SER A 196 13.14 1.08 -0.66
C SER A 196 13.37 2.11 -1.80
N ARG A 197 13.66 1.65 -3.03
CA ARG A 197 13.77 2.52 -4.22
C ARG A 197 12.48 3.25 -4.53
N PHE A 198 11.32 2.72 -4.10
CA PHE A 198 10.04 3.43 -4.24
C PHE A 198 9.94 4.61 -3.26
N HIS A 199 10.56 4.57 -2.11
CA HIS A 199 10.46 5.54 -1.03
C HIS A 199 9.01 5.72 -0.57
N SER A 200 8.16 6.34 -1.39
CA SER A 200 6.72 6.49 -1.18
C SER A 200 5.97 6.48 -2.51
N PHE A 201 4.74 6.01 -2.51
CA PHE A 201 3.84 5.81 -3.63
C PHE A 201 4.21 4.64 -4.55
N ARG A 202 3.28 3.72 -4.75
CA ARG A 202 3.32 2.51 -5.60
C ARG A 202 4.13 1.35 -5.04
N GLU A 203 4.79 1.49 -3.89
CA GLU A 203 5.46 0.41 -3.18
C GLU A 203 4.49 -0.70 -2.79
N ASP A 204 3.26 -0.34 -2.44
CA ASP A 204 2.16 -1.23 -2.12
C ASP A 204 1.65 -2.00 -3.36
N ALA A 205 1.51 -1.31 -4.50
CA ALA A 205 1.17 -1.95 -5.76
C ALA A 205 2.29 -2.89 -6.24
N GLU A 206 3.56 -2.52 -6.05
CA GLU A 206 4.72 -3.35 -6.37
C GLU A 206 4.74 -4.63 -5.50
N LEU A 207 4.52 -4.49 -4.20
CA LEU A 207 4.40 -5.63 -3.29
C LEU A 207 3.25 -6.55 -3.73
N CYS A 208 2.10 -5.98 -4.13
CA CYS A 208 0.96 -6.76 -4.61
C CYS A 208 1.27 -7.51 -5.92
N PHE A 209 2.05 -6.93 -6.84
CA PHE A 209 2.53 -7.67 -8.01
C PHE A 209 3.36 -8.88 -7.59
N ARG A 210 4.34 -8.74 -6.69
CA ARG A 210 5.16 -9.86 -6.22
C ARG A 210 4.31 -10.93 -5.51
N LEU A 211 3.36 -10.53 -4.67
CA LEU A 211 2.41 -11.45 -4.04
C LEU A 211 1.67 -12.27 -5.10
N ARG A 212 1.08 -11.60 -6.11
CA ARG A 212 0.36 -12.26 -7.20
C ARG A 212 1.27 -13.17 -8.03
N GLU A 213 2.49 -12.75 -8.33
CA GLU A 213 3.48 -13.52 -9.07
C GLU A 213 3.93 -14.79 -8.32
N ARG A 214 3.80 -14.80 -6.99
CA ARG A 214 4.05 -15.96 -6.11
C ARG A 214 2.80 -16.79 -5.81
N GLY A 215 1.66 -16.44 -6.44
CA GLY A 215 0.40 -17.17 -6.27
C GLY A 215 -0.33 -16.88 -4.95
N TRP A 216 -0.01 -15.75 -4.29
CA TRP A 216 -0.76 -15.28 -3.14
C TRP A 216 -2.00 -14.50 -3.58
N GLU A 217 -3.12 -14.74 -2.89
CA GLU A 217 -4.37 -14.02 -3.13
C GLU A 217 -4.47 -12.76 -2.25
N VAL A 218 -5.11 -11.74 -2.79
CA VAL A 218 -5.49 -10.53 -2.05
C VAL A 218 -7.00 -10.45 -2.03
N LEU A 219 -7.58 -10.37 -0.83
CA LEU A 219 -9.03 -10.35 -0.63
C LEU A 219 -9.49 -8.96 -0.19
N TYR A 220 -10.72 -8.63 -0.53
CA TYR A 220 -11.44 -7.45 -0.07
C TYR A 220 -12.54 -7.85 0.91
N GLU A 221 -12.60 -7.17 2.06
CA GLU A 221 -13.63 -7.33 3.09
C GLU A 221 -14.43 -6.03 3.24
N PRO A 222 -15.66 -5.97 2.71
CA PRO A 222 -16.46 -4.73 2.70
C PRO A 222 -16.88 -4.24 4.09
N ASP A 223 -17.07 -5.16 5.04
CA ASP A 223 -17.51 -4.83 6.39
C ASP A 223 -16.39 -4.38 7.33
N ALA A 224 -15.13 -4.56 6.92
CA ALA A 224 -13.98 -3.94 7.56
C ALA A 224 -13.86 -2.49 7.08
N VAL A 225 -14.39 -1.55 7.86
CA VAL A 225 -14.44 -0.13 7.48
C VAL A 225 -13.44 0.68 8.28
N ALA A 226 -12.64 1.51 7.60
CA ALA A 226 -11.76 2.50 8.21
C ALA A 226 -11.94 3.86 7.56
N GLU A 227 -11.87 4.95 8.34
CA GLU A 227 -11.76 6.29 7.79
C GLU A 227 -10.30 6.58 7.42
N HIS A 228 -10.07 7.24 6.29
CA HIS A 228 -8.74 7.65 5.83
C HIS A 228 -8.80 9.07 5.26
N ARG A 229 -8.08 9.99 5.88
CA ARG A 229 -8.16 11.42 5.54
C ARG A 229 -7.50 11.75 4.20
N ARG A 230 -6.48 11.02 3.84
CA ARG A 230 -5.72 11.09 2.58
C ARG A 230 -5.28 12.49 2.18
N PHE A 231 -4.06 12.84 2.51
CA PHE A 231 -3.46 14.12 2.12
C PHE A 231 -3.12 14.22 0.63
N SER A 232 -2.72 13.11 0.02
CA SER A 232 -2.23 13.08 -1.37
C SER A 232 -3.34 12.71 -2.33
N LEU A 233 -4.04 13.70 -2.87
CA LEU A 233 -5.04 13.50 -3.93
C LEU A 233 -4.42 13.81 -5.30
N PRO A 234 -4.75 13.03 -6.36
CA PRO A 234 -4.27 13.28 -7.72
C PRO A 234 -4.58 14.70 -8.24
N GLU A 235 -5.70 15.27 -7.80
CA GLU A 235 -6.15 16.62 -8.17
C GLU A 235 -5.26 17.73 -7.60
N ARG A 236 -4.49 17.43 -6.54
CA ARG A 236 -3.57 18.36 -5.89
C ARG A 236 -2.12 18.25 -6.39
N ARG A 237 -1.88 17.54 -7.51
CA ARG A 237 -0.52 17.30 -8.02
C ARG A 237 0.28 18.58 -8.23
N SER A 238 -0.33 19.65 -8.72
CA SER A 238 0.33 20.94 -8.94
C SER A 238 0.81 21.63 -7.65
N ALA A 239 0.19 21.30 -6.52
CA ALA A 239 0.55 21.82 -5.20
C ALA A 239 1.57 20.93 -4.46
N MET A 240 1.90 19.74 -5.02
CA MET A 240 2.85 18.84 -4.40
C MET A 240 4.31 19.29 -4.64
N PRO A 241 5.22 19.06 -3.69
CA PRO A 241 6.64 19.34 -3.88
C PRO A 241 7.21 18.65 -5.13
N ALA A 242 8.16 19.31 -5.81
CA ALA A 242 8.79 18.79 -7.01
C ALA A 242 9.47 17.42 -6.78
N THR A 243 9.99 17.17 -5.57
CA THR A 243 10.57 15.89 -5.16
C THR A 243 9.53 14.76 -5.20
N VAL A 244 8.32 15.01 -4.71
CA VAL A 244 7.20 14.06 -4.70
C VAL A 244 6.75 13.75 -6.13
N ASN A 245 6.62 14.76 -6.98
CA ASN A 245 6.24 14.60 -8.37
C ASN A 245 7.28 13.77 -9.15
N ARG A 246 8.57 14.07 -8.96
CA ARG A 246 9.68 13.31 -9.55
C ARG A 246 9.68 11.86 -9.08
N GLN A 247 9.45 11.63 -7.78
CA GLN A 247 9.37 10.29 -7.18
C GLN A 247 8.19 9.50 -7.78
N SER A 248 7.01 10.11 -7.85
CA SER A 248 5.82 9.49 -8.44
C SER A 248 6.02 9.11 -9.92
N LEU A 249 6.73 9.96 -10.69
CA LEU A 249 7.05 9.66 -12.09
C LEU A 249 8.05 8.48 -12.20
N LYS A 250 9.13 8.50 -11.41
CA LYS A 250 10.12 7.41 -11.34
C LYS A 250 9.44 6.09 -11.02
N ASN A 251 8.63 6.04 -9.96
CA ASN A 251 7.99 4.84 -9.46
C ASN A 251 7.02 4.21 -10.47
N ARG A 252 6.40 5.02 -11.33
CA ARG A 252 5.58 4.52 -12.43
C ARG A 252 6.37 3.63 -13.39
N TYR A 253 7.59 4.05 -13.72
CA TYR A 253 8.47 3.26 -14.60
C TYR A 253 9.10 2.08 -13.88
N LEU A 254 9.43 2.20 -12.59
CA LEU A 254 9.92 1.08 -11.79
C LEU A 254 8.93 -0.09 -11.81
N LEU A 255 7.66 0.19 -11.52
CA LEU A 255 6.59 -0.81 -11.53
C LEU A 255 6.53 -1.54 -12.88
N ARG A 256 6.59 -0.77 -13.98
CA ARG A 256 6.54 -1.34 -15.33
C ARG A 256 7.82 -2.11 -15.67
N ILE A 257 9.00 -1.60 -15.34
CA ILE A 257 10.27 -2.29 -15.57
C ILE A 257 10.26 -3.65 -14.87
N TYR A 258 9.78 -3.75 -13.64
CA TYR A 258 9.82 -4.98 -12.86
C TYR A 258 8.83 -6.04 -13.35
N HIS A 259 7.60 -5.64 -13.70
CA HIS A 259 6.48 -6.56 -13.87
C HIS A 259 5.95 -6.69 -15.30
N GLN A 260 6.53 -5.96 -16.27
CA GLN A 260 6.08 -6.08 -17.65
C GLN A 260 6.44 -7.44 -18.24
N THR A 261 5.44 -8.16 -18.75
CA THR A 261 5.54 -9.43 -19.47
C THR A 261 5.30 -9.19 -20.97
N PRO A 262 5.68 -10.11 -21.87
CA PRO A 262 5.29 -10.01 -23.29
C PRO A 262 3.78 -9.93 -23.49
N GLY A 263 2.99 -10.70 -22.72
CA GLY A 263 1.54 -10.72 -22.81
C GLY A 263 0.88 -9.39 -22.44
N ASN A 264 1.27 -8.80 -21.29
CA ASN A 264 0.71 -7.51 -20.90
C ASN A 264 1.28 -6.35 -21.72
N LEU A 265 2.50 -6.47 -22.29
CA LEU A 265 3.03 -5.49 -23.24
C LEU A 265 2.09 -5.34 -24.44
N LEU A 266 1.73 -6.46 -25.10
CA LEU A 266 0.83 -6.42 -26.25
C LEU A 266 -0.54 -5.78 -25.90
N ARG A 267 -1.11 -6.13 -24.76
CA ARG A 267 -2.43 -5.64 -24.30
C ARG A 267 -2.43 -4.17 -23.88
N THR A 268 -1.30 -3.68 -23.41
CA THR A 268 -1.19 -2.34 -22.80
C THR A 268 -0.39 -1.37 -23.65
N PHE A 269 0.20 -1.81 -24.78
CA PHE A 269 1.16 -1.01 -25.56
C PHE A 269 0.62 0.36 -25.94
N VAL A 270 -0.51 0.39 -26.66
CA VAL A 270 -1.08 1.65 -27.17
C VAL A 270 -1.48 2.61 -26.02
N PRO A 271 -2.32 2.19 -25.04
CA PRO A 271 -2.70 3.11 -23.97
C PRO A 271 -1.54 3.51 -23.06
N ALA A 272 -0.55 2.62 -22.88
CA ALA A 272 0.64 2.96 -22.08
C ALA A 272 1.54 3.95 -22.84
N LEU A 273 1.78 3.75 -24.14
CA LEU A 273 2.57 4.66 -24.98
C LEU A 273 1.93 6.06 -25.05
N ALA A 274 0.63 6.14 -25.34
CA ALA A 274 -0.09 7.41 -25.37
C ALA A 274 0.05 8.18 -24.06
N ARG A 275 -0.05 7.46 -22.95
CA ARG A 275 0.15 8.08 -21.63
C ARG A 275 1.61 8.47 -21.37
N ASP A 276 2.59 7.70 -21.83
CA ASP A 276 4.00 8.02 -21.69
C ASP A 276 4.37 9.27 -22.46
N LEU A 277 3.88 9.40 -23.70
CA LEU A 277 4.06 10.61 -24.50
C LEU A 277 3.38 11.83 -23.87
N GLY A 278 2.16 11.68 -23.36
CA GLY A 278 1.48 12.74 -22.62
C GLY A 278 2.22 13.15 -21.35
N ALA A 279 2.77 12.19 -20.60
CA ALA A 279 3.57 12.48 -19.40
C ALA A 279 4.88 13.18 -19.77
N LEU A 280 5.57 12.75 -20.83
CA LEU A 280 6.80 13.39 -21.29
C LEU A 280 6.51 14.83 -21.75
N GLY A 281 5.46 15.05 -22.54
CA GLY A 281 5.01 16.40 -22.95
C GLY A 281 4.74 17.30 -21.74
N TRP A 282 4.00 16.79 -20.75
CA TRP A 282 3.75 17.54 -19.49
C TRP A 282 5.05 17.89 -18.76
N VAL A 283 5.96 16.92 -18.62
CA VAL A 283 7.24 17.12 -17.94
C VAL A 283 8.07 18.19 -18.66
N LEU A 284 8.15 18.15 -19.98
CA LEU A 284 8.91 19.13 -20.76
C LEU A 284 8.33 20.54 -20.68
N LEU A 285 6.99 20.66 -20.66
CA LEU A 285 6.31 21.95 -20.72
C LEU A 285 6.02 22.55 -19.36
N ARG A 286 5.72 21.75 -18.34
CA ARG A 286 5.15 22.19 -17.05
C ARG A 286 5.92 21.74 -15.81
N GLU A 287 6.70 20.65 -15.89
CA GLU A 287 7.28 20.01 -14.69
C GLU A 287 8.73 19.56 -14.92
N ARG A 288 9.56 20.45 -15.44
CA ARG A 288 10.97 20.12 -15.84
C ARG A 288 11.81 19.53 -14.71
N SER A 289 11.48 19.83 -13.44
CA SER A 289 12.10 19.22 -12.26
C SER A 289 11.98 17.68 -12.23
N SER A 290 10.95 17.12 -12.87
CA SER A 290 10.74 15.69 -12.99
C SER A 290 11.60 14.99 -14.05
N LEU A 291 12.33 15.73 -14.90
CA LEU A 291 13.30 15.13 -15.85
C LEU A 291 14.38 14.30 -15.13
N GLY A 292 14.71 14.67 -13.89
CA GLY A 292 15.63 13.89 -13.05
C GLY A 292 15.16 12.43 -12.80
N ALA A 293 13.87 12.11 -12.96
CA ALA A 293 13.37 10.75 -12.88
C ALA A 293 13.92 9.87 -14.01
N TYR A 294 13.93 10.37 -15.24
CA TYR A 294 14.48 9.63 -16.40
C TYR A 294 15.98 9.44 -16.28
N ALA A 295 16.71 10.48 -15.84
CA ALA A 295 18.16 10.39 -15.61
C ALA A 295 18.49 9.38 -14.50
N TRP A 296 17.69 9.32 -13.44
CA TRP A 296 17.84 8.34 -12.38
C TRP A 296 17.61 6.92 -12.89
N LEU A 297 16.53 6.66 -13.64
CA LEU A 297 16.22 5.36 -14.24
C LEU A 297 17.35 4.89 -15.17
N TRP A 298 17.90 5.78 -15.97
CA TRP A 298 19.02 5.46 -16.87
C TRP A 298 20.29 5.08 -16.10
N ARG A 299 20.63 5.86 -15.07
CA ARG A 299 21.82 5.57 -14.23
C ARG A 299 21.74 4.24 -13.53
N HIS A 300 20.57 3.85 -13.03
CA HIS A 300 20.37 2.62 -12.28
C HIS A 300 19.87 1.44 -13.13
N ARG A 301 19.84 1.57 -14.46
CA ARG A 301 19.24 0.57 -15.35
C ARG A 301 19.75 -0.86 -15.15
N ALA A 302 21.04 -1.03 -14.88
CA ALA A 302 21.63 -2.36 -14.67
C ALA A 302 21.06 -3.04 -13.41
N GLU A 303 20.99 -2.30 -12.31
CA GLU A 303 20.42 -2.74 -11.03
C GLU A 303 18.92 -3.04 -11.18
N LEU A 304 18.17 -2.17 -11.86
CA LEU A 304 16.74 -2.37 -12.10
C LEU A 304 16.47 -3.62 -12.95
N LEU A 305 17.28 -3.88 -13.97
CA LEU A 305 17.17 -5.10 -14.77
C LEU A 305 17.57 -6.35 -13.97
N GLN A 306 18.55 -6.25 -13.07
CA GLN A 306 18.88 -7.31 -12.13
C GLN A 306 17.68 -7.63 -11.22
N ARG A 307 17.10 -6.60 -10.59
CA ARG A 307 15.91 -6.74 -9.74
C ARG A 307 14.75 -7.38 -10.49
N ARG A 308 14.49 -6.91 -11.73
CA ARG A 308 13.53 -7.53 -12.63
C ARG A 308 13.80 -9.03 -12.83
N ARG A 309 15.05 -9.41 -13.12
CA ARG A 309 15.41 -10.83 -13.32
C ARG A 309 15.09 -11.65 -12.08
N THR A 310 15.46 -11.18 -10.90
CA THR A 310 15.15 -11.84 -9.62
C THR A 310 13.64 -12.03 -9.44
N ILE A 311 12.83 -11.00 -9.68
CA ILE A 311 11.37 -11.05 -9.58
C ILE A 311 10.81 -12.09 -10.56
N GLN A 312 11.21 -12.02 -11.85
CA GLN A 312 10.70 -12.90 -12.90
C GLN A 312 11.09 -14.37 -12.69
N GLN A 313 12.30 -14.64 -12.20
CA GLN A 313 12.77 -15.99 -11.88
C GLN A 313 12.03 -16.62 -10.70
N ARG A 314 11.59 -15.80 -9.74
CA ARG A 314 10.84 -16.24 -8.56
C ARG A 314 9.35 -16.42 -8.83
N ARG A 315 8.84 -16.04 -9.99
CA ARG A 315 7.43 -16.23 -10.33
C ARG A 315 7.06 -17.70 -10.38
N THR A 316 5.97 -18.06 -9.70
CA THR A 316 5.44 -19.43 -9.64
C THR A 316 4.15 -19.61 -10.43
N VAL A 317 3.51 -18.50 -10.84
CA VAL A 317 2.27 -18.56 -11.64
C VAL A 317 2.52 -18.15 -13.08
N PRO A 318 1.74 -18.66 -14.05
CA PRO A 318 1.83 -18.18 -15.43
C PRO A 318 1.59 -16.68 -15.56
N ALA A 319 2.32 -16.01 -16.45
CA ALA A 319 2.19 -14.55 -16.66
C ALA A 319 0.74 -14.12 -16.97
N ARG A 320 -0.04 -14.96 -17.68
CA ARG A 320 -1.45 -14.70 -17.98
C ARG A 320 -2.32 -14.47 -16.75
N GLU A 321 -1.97 -15.06 -15.61
CA GLU A 321 -2.68 -14.86 -14.33
C GLU A 321 -2.50 -13.43 -13.80
N ILE A 322 -1.37 -12.82 -14.07
CA ILE A 322 -1.11 -11.42 -13.73
C ILE A 322 -1.74 -10.51 -14.79
N ASP A 323 -1.61 -10.87 -16.07
CA ASP A 323 -2.06 -10.06 -17.20
C ASP A 323 -3.58 -9.84 -17.20
N ARG A 324 -4.36 -10.80 -16.65
CA ARG A 324 -5.83 -10.67 -16.54
C ARG A 324 -6.26 -9.48 -15.68
N TRP A 325 -5.47 -9.09 -14.68
CA TRP A 325 -5.79 -7.98 -13.78
C TRP A 325 -5.79 -6.61 -14.47
N PHE A 326 -5.24 -6.50 -15.68
CA PHE A 326 -5.38 -5.29 -16.51
C PHE A 326 -6.75 -5.16 -17.18
N SER A 327 -7.64 -6.13 -17.02
CA SER A 327 -8.97 -6.19 -17.67
C SER A 327 -10.12 -6.38 -16.69
N VAL A 328 -9.85 -6.62 -15.40
CA VAL A 328 -10.85 -6.84 -14.36
C VAL A 328 -10.57 -5.97 -13.15
N GLU A 329 -11.63 -5.55 -12.47
CA GLU A 329 -11.54 -4.74 -11.22
C GLU A 329 -11.59 -5.61 -9.96
N GLY A 330 -12.25 -6.73 -10.00
CA GLY A 330 -12.37 -7.74 -8.95
C GLY A 330 -12.87 -9.06 -9.53
N GLN A 331 -12.83 -10.10 -8.72
CA GLN A 331 -13.33 -11.43 -9.08
C GLN A 331 -14.11 -12.00 -7.89
N PRO A 332 -15.21 -12.73 -8.11
CA PRO A 332 -15.92 -13.41 -7.04
C PRO A 332 -14.99 -14.34 -6.23
N LEU A 333 -15.28 -14.48 -4.96
CA LEU A 333 -14.67 -15.45 -4.06
C LEU A 333 -15.20 -16.85 -4.31
#